data_c693619d7ca581327614408be30f8ecb
#
_entry.id   c693619d7ca581327614408be30f8ecb
#
_cell.length_a   1.000
_cell.length_b   1.000
_cell.length_c   1.000
_cell.angle_alpha   90.00
_cell.angle_beta   90.00
_cell.angle_gamma   90.00
#
_symmetry.space_group_name_H-M   'P 1'
#
loop_
_entity.id
_entity.type
_entity.pdbx_description
1 polymer ?
#
loop_
_entity_poly.entity_id
_entity_poly.type
_entity_poly.pdbx_seq_one_letter_code
_entity_poly.pdbx_strand_id
1 'polypeptide(L)'
;MDSHFMFDYSPERRRIILPENGFNGLYSNGKDIIDYTEYDTYKAADEARKVAGHFDNQSEWTQRRYARNSMQVLTENLDKPTDFVLFWAVEKDFCVKGGTAIAARLARLYKVPTFNLWNQNVLDEVCDTLGINTKPPTLDFLW
;
A
#
# COMPACT_ATOMS: atom_id res chain seq x y z
N MET A 1 3.05 8.15 0.58
CA MET A 1 3.83 7.28 1.47
C MET A 1 5.30 7.56 1.25
N ASP A 2 6.01 7.72 2.30
CA ASP A 2 7.43 8.02 2.22
C ASP A 2 8.20 6.78 1.74
N SER A 3 8.88 6.92 0.60
CA SER A 3 9.69 5.84 0.03
C SER A 3 10.93 5.49 0.87
N HIS A 4 11.24 6.28 1.89
CA HIS A 4 12.40 6.04 2.75
C HIS A 4 12.35 4.67 3.43
N PHE A 5 11.19 4.24 3.93
CA PHE A 5 11.06 2.93 4.56
C PHE A 5 11.41 1.77 3.64
N MET A 6 11.17 1.92 2.35
CA MET A 6 11.40 0.86 1.39
C MET A 6 12.88 0.58 1.19
N PHE A 7 13.72 1.62 1.31
CA PHE A 7 15.16 1.50 1.11
C PHE A 7 15.92 0.97 2.34
N ASP A 8 15.25 0.86 3.49
CA ASP A 8 15.81 0.23 4.68
C ASP A 8 15.88 -1.30 4.55
N TYR A 9 15.16 -1.87 3.57
CA TYR A 9 15.19 -3.30 3.28
C TYR A 9 16.05 -3.59 2.05
N SER A 10 16.73 -4.73 2.05
CA SER A 10 17.49 -5.18 0.89
C SER A 10 16.57 -5.42 -0.33
N PRO A 11 17.07 -5.24 -1.57
CA PRO A 11 16.26 -5.43 -2.78
C PRO A 11 15.56 -6.79 -2.86
N GLU A 12 16.15 -7.85 -2.30
CA GLU A 12 15.58 -9.20 -2.31
C GLU A 12 14.36 -9.33 -1.37
N ARG A 13 14.20 -8.40 -0.44
CA ARG A 13 13.16 -8.43 0.60
C ARG A 13 12.08 -7.37 0.39
N ARG A 14 12.12 -6.66 -0.74
CA ARG A 14 11.14 -5.62 -1.03
C ARG A 14 10.63 -5.71 -2.46
N ARG A 15 9.44 -5.18 -2.70
CA ARG A 15 8.87 -4.99 -4.02
C ARG A 15 8.14 -3.65 -4.07
N ILE A 16 8.64 -2.74 -4.88
CA ILE A 16 8.04 -1.43 -5.09
C ILE A 16 7.29 -1.47 -6.42
N ILE A 17 5.98 -1.26 -6.38
CA ILE A 17 5.14 -1.31 -7.57
C ILE A 17 4.74 0.11 -7.94
N LEU A 18 5.24 0.57 -9.08
CA LEU A 18 4.97 1.92 -9.58
C LEU A 18 3.71 1.95 -10.45
N PRO A 19 2.89 3.00 -10.36
CA PRO A 19 1.77 3.20 -11.30
C PRO A 19 2.25 3.62 -12.68
N GLU A 20 3.46 4.17 -12.77
CA GLU A 20 4.18 4.47 -14.00
C GLU A 20 5.66 4.73 -13.68
N ASN A 21 6.51 4.58 -14.69
CA ASN A 21 7.92 4.95 -14.56
C ASN A 21 8.08 6.44 -14.26
N GLY A 22 9.00 6.76 -13.36
CA GLY A 22 9.26 8.13 -12.92
C GLY A 22 8.41 8.59 -11.75
N PHE A 23 7.47 7.76 -11.29
CA PHE A 23 6.66 8.08 -10.11
C PHE A 23 7.54 8.27 -8.88
N ASN A 24 7.45 9.44 -8.25
CA ASN A 24 8.31 9.86 -7.14
C ASN A 24 9.82 9.75 -7.45
N GLY A 25 10.20 9.92 -8.72
CA GLY A 25 11.59 9.80 -9.17
C GLY A 25 12.12 8.38 -9.27
N LEU A 26 11.26 7.37 -9.14
CA LEU A 26 11.63 5.96 -9.23
C LEU A 26 11.36 5.40 -10.62
N TYR A 27 12.23 4.53 -11.07
CA TYR A 27 12.12 3.83 -12.36
C TYR A 27 12.23 2.33 -12.17
N SER A 28 11.49 1.59 -12.97
CA SER A 28 11.56 0.13 -12.97
C SER A 28 12.98 -0.34 -13.28
N ASN A 29 13.44 -1.32 -12.53
CA ASN A 29 14.69 -2.03 -12.75
C ASN A 29 14.46 -3.52 -13.06
N GLY A 30 13.20 -3.94 -13.17
CA GLY A 30 12.83 -5.32 -13.44
C GLY A 30 13.11 -6.30 -12.30
N LYS A 31 13.46 -5.78 -11.11
CA LYS A 31 13.81 -6.60 -9.93
C LYS A 31 12.93 -6.23 -8.74
N ASP A 32 13.39 -5.31 -7.91
CA ASP A 32 12.68 -4.85 -6.71
C ASP A 32 11.77 -3.65 -6.99
N ILE A 33 12.03 -2.90 -8.05
CA ILE A 33 11.20 -1.81 -8.51
C ILE A 33 10.59 -2.19 -9.86
N ILE A 34 9.27 -2.30 -9.92
CA ILE A 34 8.54 -2.71 -11.11
C ILE A 34 7.49 -1.68 -11.47
N ASP A 35 7.25 -1.53 -12.77
CA ASP A 35 6.10 -0.80 -13.29
C ASP A 35 4.91 -1.77 -13.38
N TYR A 36 3.74 -1.39 -12.89
CA TYR A 36 2.58 -2.26 -12.90
C TYR A 36 2.17 -2.66 -14.33
N THR A 37 2.53 -1.86 -15.36
CA THR A 37 2.27 -2.16 -16.77
C THR A 37 3.10 -3.32 -17.31
N GLU A 38 4.12 -3.76 -16.59
CA GLU A 38 4.90 -4.95 -16.93
C GLU A 38 4.13 -6.25 -16.64
N TYR A 39 2.96 -6.16 -16.00
CA TYR A 39 2.11 -7.26 -15.58
C TYR A 39 0.70 -7.14 -16.18
N ASP A 40 -0.21 -7.99 -15.76
CA ASP A 40 -1.59 -8.01 -16.27
C ASP A 40 -2.41 -6.84 -15.70
N THR A 41 -2.38 -5.72 -16.41
CA THR A 41 -3.10 -4.50 -16.02
C THR A 41 -4.62 -4.67 -16.10
N TYR A 42 -5.13 -5.51 -16.99
CA TYR A 42 -6.57 -5.77 -17.10
C TYR A 42 -7.09 -6.51 -15.88
N LYS A 43 -6.38 -7.54 -15.47
CA LYS A 43 -6.72 -8.29 -14.25
C LYS A 43 -6.61 -7.41 -13.02
N ALA A 44 -5.59 -6.56 -12.93
CA ALA A 44 -5.42 -5.60 -11.84
C ALA A 44 -6.60 -4.61 -11.78
N ALA A 45 -7.03 -4.10 -12.94
CA ALA A 45 -8.20 -3.22 -13.03
C ALA A 45 -9.49 -3.95 -12.61
N ASP A 46 -9.67 -5.20 -13.03
CA ASP A 46 -10.84 -6.00 -12.64
C ASP A 46 -10.91 -6.24 -11.13
N GLU A 47 -9.77 -6.47 -10.50
CA GLU A 47 -9.71 -6.57 -9.04
C GLU A 47 -10.09 -5.25 -8.36
N ALA A 48 -9.58 -4.13 -8.86
CA ALA A 48 -9.94 -2.81 -8.33
C ALA A 48 -11.44 -2.50 -8.50
N ARG A 49 -12.05 -2.89 -9.62
CA ARG A 49 -13.49 -2.70 -9.87
C ARG A 49 -14.37 -3.39 -8.84
N LYS A 50 -13.93 -4.49 -8.26
CA LYS A 50 -14.70 -5.21 -7.23
C LYS A 50 -15.00 -4.33 -6.01
N VAL A 51 -14.15 -3.34 -5.74
CA VAL A 51 -14.23 -2.51 -4.54
C VAL A 51 -14.32 -1.01 -4.82
N ALA A 52 -14.15 -0.61 -6.07
CA ALA A 52 -14.26 0.78 -6.53
C ALA A 52 -15.50 0.93 -7.42
N GLY A 53 -16.63 1.30 -6.84
CA GLY A 53 -17.92 1.37 -7.53
C GLY A 53 -18.00 2.33 -8.72
N HIS A 54 -17.03 3.24 -8.85
CA HIS A 54 -16.97 4.22 -9.94
C HIS A 54 -15.63 4.16 -10.69
N PHE A 55 -15.02 2.98 -10.73
CA PHE A 55 -13.69 2.80 -11.34
C PHE A 55 -13.64 3.33 -12.78
N ASP A 56 -14.59 2.94 -13.62
CA ASP A 56 -14.58 3.29 -15.04
C ASP A 56 -14.88 4.78 -15.30
N ASN A 57 -15.40 5.50 -14.31
CA ASN A 57 -15.67 6.93 -14.39
C ASN A 57 -14.49 7.78 -13.87
N GLN A 58 -13.45 7.14 -13.38
CA GLN A 58 -12.26 7.84 -12.91
C GLN A 58 -11.33 8.21 -14.07
N SER A 59 -10.47 9.20 -13.84
CA SER A 59 -9.41 9.52 -14.80
C SER A 59 -8.50 8.31 -15.01
N GLU A 60 -7.86 8.24 -16.17
CA GLU A 60 -6.89 7.17 -16.48
C GLU A 60 -5.81 7.06 -15.39
N TRP A 61 -5.31 8.18 -14.91
CA TRP A 61 -4.33 8.23 -13.83
C TRP A 61 -4.85 7.58 -12.53
N THR A 62 -6.08 7.90 -12.15
CA THR A 62 -6.70 7.31 -10.96
C THR A 62 -6.92 5.81 -11.13
N GLN A 63 -7.37 5.38 -12.33
CA GLN A 63 -7.55 3.97 -12.64
C GLN A 63 -6.22 3.19 -12.53
N ARG A 64 -5.13 3.75 -13.03
CA ARG A 64 -3.79 3.16 -12.90
C ARG A 64 -3.38 2.98 -11.44
N ARG A 65 -3.61 4.00 -10.62
CA ARG A 65 -3.28 3.95 -9.20
C ARG A 65 -4.11 2.89 -8.48
N TYR A 66 -5.39 2.79 -8.78
CA TYR A 66 -6.27 1.79 -8.19
C TYR A 66 -5.88 0.38 -8.61
N ALA A 67 -5.61 0.17 -9.89
CA ALA A 67 -5.14 -1.11 -10.41
C ALA A 67 -3.81 -1.53 -9.76
N ARG A 68 -2.85 -0.61 -9.67
CA ARG A 68 -1.59 -0.85 -8.98
C ARG A 68 -1.80 -1.26 -7.52
N ASN A 69 -2.75 -0.64 -6.83
CA ASN A 69 -3.06 -0.98 -5.44
C ASN A 69 -3.56 -2.43 -5.29
N SER A 70 -4.20 -2.99 -6.31
CA SER A 70 -4.59 -4.40 -6.31
C SER A 70 -3.36 -5.31 -6.24
N MET A 71 -2.29 -4.96 -6.94
CA MET A 71 -1.04 -5.73 -6.90
C MET A 71 -0.33 -5.62 -5.54
N GLN A 72 -0.54 -4.56 -4.80
CA GLN A 72 0.00 -4.43 -3.44
C GLN A 72 -0.68 -5.39 -2.46
N VAL A 73 -1.92 -5.75 -2.71
CA VAL A 73 -2.69 -6.67 -1.86
C VAL A 73 -2.58 -8.13 -2.33
N LEU A 74 -2.52 -8.34 -3.65
CA LEU A 74 -2.58 -9.68 -4.27
C LEU A 74 -1.28 -10.10 -4.94
N THR A 75 -0.19 -9.38 -4.72
CA THR A 75 1.09 -9.47 -5.42
C THR A 75 1.01 -9.03 -6.89
N GLU A 76 2.13 -8.93 -7.55
CA GLU A 76 2.21 -8.46 -8.94
C GLU A 76 1.53 -9.40 -9.95
N ASN A 77 1.42 -10.67 -9.63
CA ASN A 77 0.73 -11.66 -10.47
C ASN A 77 -0.76 -11.81 -10.12
N LEU A 78 -1.24 -11.12 -9.07
CA LEU A 78 -2.65 -11.15 -8.62
C LEU A 78 -3.15 -12.57 -8.31
N ASP A 79 -2.28 -13.41 -7.81
CA ASP A 79 -2.55 -14.83 -7.58
C ASP A 79 -2.47 -15.23 -6.10
N LYS A 80 -1.93 -14.36 -5.25
CA LYS A 80 -1.73 -14.67 -3.84
C LYS A 80 -1.96 -13.46 -2.97
N PRO A 81 -2.97 -13.47 -2.08
CA PRO A 81 -3.12 -12.42 -1.08
C PRO A 81 -1.88 -12.30 -0.17
N THR A 82 -1.53 -11.08 0.19
CA THR A 82 -0.50 -10.83 1.19
C THR A 82 -0.97 -11.27 2.57
N ASP A 83 -0.04 -11.47 3.48
CA ASP A 83 -0.36 -11.92 4.84
C ASP A 83 -1.08 -10.84 5.65
N PHE A 84 -0.75 -9.58 5.41
CA PHE A 84 -1.40 -8.42 6.02
C PHE A 84 -1.12 -7.16 5.20
N VAL A 85 -1.90 -6.12 5.45
CA VAL A 85 -1.71 -4.79 4.82
C VAL A 85 -1.60 -3.73 5.90
N LEU A 86 -0.48 -3.03 5.91
CA LEU A 86 -0.28 -1.83 6.73
C LEU A 86 -0.49 -0.59 5.88
N PHE A 87 -1.21 0.39 6.41
CA PHE A 87 -1.39 1.67 5.74
C PHE A 87 -1.58 2.78 6.76
N TRP A 88 -1.43 4.00 6.31
CA TRP A 88 -1.78 5.18 7.07
C TRP A 88 -2.77 6.03 6.28
N ALA A 89 -3.95 6.21 6.81
CA ALA A 89 -4.96 7.08 6.21
C ALA A 89 -5.88 7.62 7.29
N VAL A 90 -6.20 8.90 7.18
CA VAL A 90 -7.16 9.53 8.09
C VAL A 90 -8.49 8.82 7.98
N GLU A 91 -9.02 8.40 9.11
CA GLU A 91 -10.31 7.73 9.20
C GLU A 91 -11.36 8.72 9.70
N LYS A 92 -12.44 8.85 8.94
CA LYS A 92 -13.59 9.67 9.33
C LYS A 92 -14.85 8.83 9.21
N ASP A 93 -15.65 8.83 10.27
CA ASP A 93 -16.88 8.04 10.35
C ASP A 93 -16.64 6.55 10.04
N PHE A 94 -15.54 5.99 10.55
CA PHE A 94 -15.09 4.62 10.31
C PHE A 94 -14.76 4.30 8.85
N CYS A 95 -14.58 5.34 8.01
CA CYS A 95 -14.27 5.20 6.60
C CYS A 95 -12.95 5.84 6.23
N VAL A 96 -12.17 5.11 5.43
CA VAL A 96 -10.96 5.60 4.78
C VAL A 96 -11.32 6.02 3.37
N LYS A 97 -10.82 7.18 2.92
CA LYS A 97 -11.06 7.71 1.58
C LYS A 97 -9.79 7.67 0.72
N GLY A 98 -9.98 7.84 -0.60
CA GLY A 98 -8.90 7.92 -1.56
C GLY A 98 -8.35 6.57 -2.03
N GLY A 99 -7.17 6.59 -2.65
CA GLY A 99 -6.56 5.39 -3.21
C GLY A 99 -6.26 4.30 -2.19
N THR A 100 -5.88 4.68 -0.99
CA THR A 100 -5.61 3.75 0.11
C THR A 100 -6.87 2.97 0.50
N ALA A 101 -8.06 3.56 0.36
CA ALA A 101 -9.32 2.88 0.63
C ALA A 101 -9.53 1.66 -0.29
N ILE A 102 -9.05 1.73 -1.51
CA ILE A 102 -9.15 0.63 -2.48
C ILE A 102 -8.36 -0.58 -1.98
N ALA A 103 -7.11 -0.37 -1.58
CA ALA A 103 -6.29 -1.44 -1.02
C ALA A 103 -6.91 -2.03 0.25
N ALA A 104 -7.41 -1.19 1.16
CA ALA A 104 -8.05 -1.62 2.39
C ALA A 104 -9.32 -2.43 2.13
N ARG A 105 -10.17 -2.00 1.20
CA ARG A 105 -11.40 -2.72 0.83
C ARG A 105 -11.09 -4.05 0.15
N LEU A 106 -10.11 -4.07 -0.75
CA LEU A 106 -9.71 -5.29 -1.43
C LEU A 106 -9.13 -6.30 -0.44
N ALA A 107 -8.29 -5.84 0.48
CA ALA A 107 -7.76 -6.69 1.54
C ALA A 107 -8.90 -7.32 2.36
N ARG A 108 -9.93 -6.55 2.73
CA ARG A 108 -11.10 -7.08 3.43
C ARG A 108 -11.87 -8.10 2.61
N LEU A 109 -12.03 -7.86 1.31
CA LEU A 109 -12.69 -8.80 0.40
C LEU A 109 -11.98 -10.16 0.39
N TYR A 110 -10.66 -10.16 0.42
CA TYR A 110 -9.84 -11.36 0.45
C TYR A 110 -9.49 -11.85 1.86
N LYS A 111 -10.12 -11.26 2.89
CA LYS A 111 -9.90 -11.62 4.30
C LYS A 111 -8.45 -11.45 4.76
N VAL A 112 -7.76 -10.50 4.17
CA VAL A 112 -6.42 -10.11 4.58
C VAL A 112 -6.51 -9.13 5.76
N PRO A 113 -5.80 -9.38 6.86
CA PRO A 113 -5.77 -8.45 8.00
C PRO A 113 -5.26 -7.07 7.58
N THR A 114 -5.94 -6.01 8.03
CA THR A 114 -5.56 -4.63 7.75
C THR A 114 -5.28 -3.87 9.03
N PHE A 115 -4.25 -3.01 9.00
CA PHE A 115 -3.85 -2.20 10.12
C PHE A 115 -3.67 -0.76 9.68
N ASN A 116 -4.59 0.10 10.11
CA ASN A 116 -4.49 1.55 9.85
C ASN A 116 -3.68 2.22 10.96
N LEU A 117 -2.46 2.59 10.63
CA LEU A 117 -1.52 3.19 11.59
C LEU A 117 -1.90 4.62 12.00
N TRP A 118 -2.90 5.22 11.38
CA TRP A 118 -3.50 6.47 11.84
C TRP A 118 -4.16 6.31 13.21
N ASN A 119 -4.72 5.15 13.49
CA ASN A 119 -5.26 4.81 14.81
C ASN A 119 -4.10 4.54 15.78
N GLN A 120 -3.98 5.35 16.83
CA GLN A 120 -2.85 5.25 17.76
C GLN A 120 -2.77 3.90 18.46
N ASN A 121 -3.92 3.29 18.81
CA ASN A 121 -3.94 1.98 19.45
C ASN A 121 -3.42 0.88 18.52
N VAL A 122 -3.77 0.97 17.23
CA VAL A 122 -3.28 0.03 16.21
C VAL A 122 -1.79 0.21 15.99
N LEU A 123 -1.33 1.46 15.91
CA LEU A 123 0.10 1.77 15.77
C LEU A 123 0.90 1.20 16.94
N ASP A 124 0.44 1.41 18.17
CA ASP A 124 1.09 0.92 19.37
C ASP A 124 1.17 -0.62 19.37
N GLU A 125 0.07 -1.29 19.04
CA GLU A 125 0.01 -2.76 18.95
C GLU A 125 0.97 -3.31 17.88
N VAL A 126 0.98 -2.72 16.69
CA VAL A 126 1.86 -3.15 15.61
C VAL A 126 3.32 -2.94 16.00
N CYS A 127 3.65 -1.80 16.57
CA CYS A 127 5.01 -1.51 16.99
C CYS A 127 5.48 -2.42 18.13
N ASP A 128 4.63 -2.73 19.08
CA ASP A 128 4.93 -3.69 20.15
C ASP A 128 5.19 -5.08 19.56
N THR A 129 4.37 -5.51 18.62
CA THR A 129 4.53 -6.82 17.95
C THR A 129 5.84 -6.89 17.17
N LEU A 130 6.22 -5.81 16.51
CA LEU A 130 7.44 -5.74 15.70
C LEU A 130 8.69 -5.36 16.51
N GLY A 131 8.54 -5.04 17.79
CA GLY A 131 9.64 -4.59 18.62
C GLY A 131 10.18 -3.20 18.27
N ILE A 132 9.35 -2.36 17.66
CA ILE A 132 9.74 -1.01 17.25
C ILE A 132 9.39 -0.03 18.37
N ASN A 133 10.36 0.81 18.76
CA ASN A 133 10.12 1.87 19.72
C ASN A 133 9.41 3.05 19.04
N THR A 134 8.15 3.30 19.44
CA THR A 134 7.32 4.37 18.90
C THR A 134 7.49 5.71 19.60
N LYS A 135 8.15 5.72 20.74
CA LYS A 135 8.33 6.99 21.45
C LYS A 135 9.31 7.85 20.67
N PRO A 136 8.95 9.09 20.32
CA PRO A 136 9.93 10.02 19.77
C PRO A 136 11.11 10.08 20.73
N PRO A 137 12.36 10.31 20.22
CA PRO A 137 13.50 10.51 21.09
C PRO A 137 13.08 11.51 22.14
N THR A 138 13.14 11.11 23.38
CA THR A 138 12.69 11.93 24.48
C THR A 138 13.46 13.24 24.46
N LEU A 139 12.76 14.33 24.67
CA LEU A 139 13.37 15.66 24.79
C LEU A 139 14.45 15.73 25.88
N ASP A 140 14.60 14.68 26.67
CA ASP A 140 15.63 14.53 27.69
C ASP A 140 17.06 14.69 27.14
N PHE A 141 17.25 14.43 25.84
CA PHE A 141 18.53 14.70 25.17
C PHE A 141 18.78 16.15 24.84
N LEU A 142 17.78 17.00 24.95
CA LEU A 142 17.86 18.42 24.60
C LEU A 142 18.05 19.34 25.80
N TRP A 143 18.09 18.79 26.99
CA TRP A 143 18.25 19.52 28.26
C TRP A 143 19.63 19.34 28.86
#